data_f33d0196042fc06ae392f79543945dae
#
_entry.id   f33d0196042fc06ae392f79543945dae
#
_cell.length_a   1.000
_cell.length_b   1.000
_cell.length_c   1.000
_cell.angle_alpha   90.00
_cell.angle_beta   90.00
_cell.angle_gamma   90.00
#
_symmetry.space_group_name_H-M   'P 1'
#
loop_
_entity.id
_entity.type
_entity.pdbx_description
1 polymer ?
#
loop_
_entity_poly.entity_id
_entity_poly.type
_entity_poly.pdbx_seq_one_letter_code
_entity_poly.pdbx_strand_id
1 'polypeptide(L)'
;MLKQQKATVFFQRSRVTLASSFPTSSKIAKMAAEDGSARAQQQESGQIKQTRQARPPSVYFPLGYKEAAYQWWTSVTPPMVERKVLSFIPTLREAADSAANPNASSTPDPLGTRVWRRTMVQLSGKNRALNEVCVEKIGDKTEETLVVVHGYGAGLGFFYKNLEPITRRPGLKLYALDMLGMGNSSRPAFRIHAKDREQQVIEAEDWFIDALEEWRRKRKIDRFTLLGHSLGGYLAVSYALKYPGHLKKLILASPVGIPEDPYAVNASMPEPDESTLANEFTQDQTQITQTGHDTAFAAKAAAAAAASSKAPAPPGAPKRPIPSWLVWLWDANVSPFSIIRMTGPLGPRFVSGWTSRRFNHLPGPEAQALHDYAFSIFKQKGSGEYALAYVLAPGAYARRPVINRIQDVGRQPIPSPDSSGSDAPAKKETGFPIVFMYGENDWMDVAGGLASEEKLKRAREEALARATDEEKQMENGSVKVVIVPKAGHHLYLDNAEFFNDALQKEMDDVFATSKKRNDH
;
A
#
# COMPACT_ATOMS: atom_id res chain seq x y z
N MET A 1 -23.02 17.52 -54.50
CA MET A 1 -22.52 16.49 -55.42
C MET A 1 -21.11 16.15 -55.01
N LEU A 2 -20.85 15.00 -54.48
CA LEU A 2 -19.83 14.03 -54.73
C LEU A 2 -19.80 13.00 -53.56
N LYS A 3 -19.86 11.78 -53.98
CA LYS A 3 -20.17 10.56 -53.23
C LYS A 3 -19.05 10.16 -52.25
N GLN A 4 -19.46 9.78 -51.04
CA GLN A 4 -18.67 8.91 -50.13
C GLN A 4 -18.80 7.46 -50.59
N GLN A 5 -17.67 6.83 -50.87
CA GLN A 5 -17.60 5.37 -50.98
C GLN A 5 -17.12 4.77 -49.66
N LYS A 6 -17.98 3.92 -49.08
CA LYS A 6 -17.65 3.02 -47.97
C LYS A 6 -16.95 1.78 -48.51
N ALA A 7 -15.76 1.50 -48.00
CA ALA A 7 -15.11 0.19 -48.21
C ALA A 7 -15.42 -0.70 -46.99
N THR A 8 -16.19 -1.75 -47.24
CA THR A 8 -16.48 -2.82 -46.28
C THR A 8 -15.46 -3.94 -46.53
N VAL A 9 -14.59 -4.23 -45.57
CA VAL A 9 -13.67 -5.36 -45.64
C VAL A 9 -14.30 -6.55 -44.91
N PHE A 10 -14.64 -7.59 -45.65
CA PHE A 10 -15.06 -8.89 -45.18
C PHE A 10 -13.85 -9.68 -44.70
N PHE A 11 -13.81 -10.08 -43.44
CA PHE A 11 -12.89 -11.10 -42.93
C PHE A 11 -13.61 -12.46 -42.88
N GLN A 12 -13.21 -13.34 -43.79
CA GLN A 12 -13.66 -14.73 -43.87
C GLN A 12 -12.85 -15.57 -42.85
N ARG A 13 -13.54 -16.17 -41.90
CA ARG A 13 -12.97 -17.11 -40.92
C ARG A 13 -12.84 -18.49 -41.55
N SER A 14 -11.62 -18.92 -41.83
CA SER A 14 -11.31 -20.33 -42.13
C SER A 14 -11.15 -21.10 -40.82
N ARG A 15 -12.03 -22.08 -40.58
CA ARG A 15 -11.87 -23.10 -39.53
C ARG A 15 -10.89 -24.16 -40.04
N VAL A 16 -9.75 -24.30 -39.38
CA VAL A 16 -8.87 -25.47 -39.54
C VAL A 16 -9.13 -26.39 -38.36
N THR A 17 -9.70 -27.56 -38.67
CA THR A 17 -9.91 -28.67 -37.72
C THR A 17 -8.64 -29.50 -37.70
N LEU A 18 -7.88 -29.47 -36.63
CA LEU A 18 -6.77 -30.39 -36.37
C LEU A 18 -7.25 -31.49 -35.43
N ALA A 19 -7.38 -32.69 -35.99
CA ALA A 19 -7.58 -33.92 -35.25
C ALA A 19 -6.28 -34.32 -34.56
N SER A 20 -6.27 -34.41 -33.24
CA SER A 20 -5.16 -34.94 -32.46
C SER A 20 -5.46 -36.35 -32.02
N SER A 21 -4.71 -37.33 -32.59
CA SER A 21 -4.62 -38.68 -32.06
C SER A 21 -3.51 -38.74 -31.01
N PHE A 22 -3.89 -39.03 -29.76
CA PHE A 22 -2.95 -39.39 -28.70
C PHE A 22 -2.81 -40.91 -28.60
N PRO A 23 -1.60 -41.47 -28.51
CA PRO A 23 -1.44 -42.88 -28.18
C PRO A 23 -1.49 -43.10 -26.68
N THR A 24 -2.26 -44.09 -26.29
CA THR A 24 -2.45 -44.62 -24.95
C THR A 24 -1.17 -45.22 -24.35
N SER A 25 -0.93 -44.89 -23.11
CA SER A 25 0.07 -45.43 -22.20
C SER A 25 -0.16 -46.92 -21.92
N SER A 26 0.74 -47.79 -22.34
CA SER A 26 1.00 -49.05 -21.63
C SER A 26 2.29 -49.66 -22.13
N LYS A 27 3.40 -49.41 -21.44
CA LYS A 27 4.61 -50.26 -21.41
C LYS A 27 5.74 -49.43 -20.76
N ILE A 28 5.92 -49.56 -19.51
CA ILE A 28 7.20 -49.55 -18.76
C ILE A 28 6.85 -49.87 -17.30
N ALA A 29 6.66 -51.17 -17.08
CA ALA A 29 6.76 -51.75 -15.79
C ALA A 29 7.35 -53.12 -15.96
N LYS A 30 8.69 -53.19 -16.01
CA LYS A 30 9.53 -54.40 -15.77
C LYS A 30 10.96 -54.02 -16.10
N MET A 31 11.73 -53.78 -15.09
CA MET A 31 13.16 -54.10 -14.95
C MET A 31 13.71 -53.27 -13.77
N ALA A 32 13.77 -53.85 -12.65
CA ALA A 32 14.80 -53.69 -11.61
C ALA A 32 14.41 -54.56 -10.41
N ALA A 33 14.81 -55.79 -10.47
CA ALA A 33 15.07 -56.59 -9.28
C ALA A 33 16.38 -57.32 -9.53
N GLU A 34 17.14 -57.53 -8.45
CA GLU A 34 18.40 -58.26 -8.32
C GLU A 34 19.66 -57.41 -8.55
N ASP A 35 20.36 -57.11 -7.49
CA ASP A 35 21.42 -57.84 -6.82
C ASP A 35 21.93 -57.04 -5.60
N GLY A 36 22.29 -57.47 -4.63
CA GLY A 36 22.63 -58.31 -3.57
C GLY A 36 24.00 -57.98 -2.99
N SER A 37 24.00 -57.75 -1.68
CA SER A 37 24.96 -58.13 -0.65
C SER A 37 26.37 -57.51 -0.59
N ALA A 38 26.65 -57.04 0.60
CA ALA A 38 27.77 -57.31 1.49
C ALA A 38 28.61 -56.12 2.00
N ARG A 39 28.47 -55.93 3.31
CA ARG A 39 29.50 -55.62 4.32
C ARG A 39 30.56 -54.55 4.10
N ALA A 40 30.56 -53.55 4.98
CA ALA A 40 31.57 -53.43 6.05
C ALA A 40 31.24 -52.27 7.00
N GLN A 41 31.33 -52.57 8.29
CA GLN A 41 31.28 -51.63 9.43
C GLN A 41 32.55 -50.76 9.41
N GLN A 42 32.39 -49.46 9.61
CA GLN A 42 33.35 -48.68 10.40
C GLN A 42 32.60 -47.51 11.08
N GLN A 43 32.69 -47.49 12.39
CA GLN A 43 32.30 -46.38 13.26
C GLN A 43 33.22 -45.21 13.01
N GLU A 44 32.64 -44.04 12.81
CA GLU A 44 33.28 -42.78 13.20
C GLU A 44 32.24 -41.78 13.66
N SER A 45 32.50 -41.28 14.85
CA SER A 45 31.82 -40.18 15.51
C SER A 45 31.86 -38.90 14.67
N GLY A 46 30.71 -38.34 14.35
CA GLY A 46 30.68 -37.11 13.57
C GLY A 46 29.37 -36.36 13.73
N GLN A 47 29.47 -35.22 14.31
CA GLN A 47 28.61 -34.06 14.29
C GLN A 47 27.34 -34.18 13.43
N ILE A 48 26.18 -34.09 14.10
CA ILE A 48 24.87 -33.88 13.47
C ILE A 48 24.90 -32.50 12.77
N LYS A 49 25.29 -32.49 11.53
CA LYS A 49 24.92 -31.38 10.62
C LYS A 49 23.41 -31.47 10.40
N GLN A 50 22.66 -30.60 11.03
CA GLN A 50 21.29 -30.33 10.64
C GLN A 50 21.30 -29.96 9.13
N THR A 51 20.98 -30.93 8.30
CA THR A 51 20.66 -30.68 6.89
C THR A 51 19.43 -29.80 6.88
N ARG A 52 19.63 -28.52 6.58
CA ARG A 52 18.53 -27.65 6.13
C ARG A 52 17.81 -28.43 5.05
N GLN A 53 16.59 -28.88 5.32
CA GLN A 53 15.70 -29.38 4.28
C GLN A 53 15.59 -28.25 3.25
N ALA A 54 16.22 -28.44 2.10
CA ALA A 54 16.02 -27.57 0.95
C ALA A 54 14.53 -27.62 0.66
N ARG A 55 13.83 -26.49 0.84
CA ARG A 55 12.46 -26.34 0.34
C ARG A 55 12.48 -26.74 -1.14
N PRO A 56 11.51 -27.55 -1.62
CA PRO A 56 11.44 -27.83 -3.05
C PRO A 56 11.45 -26.48 -3.78
N PRO A 57 12.28 -26.32 -4.82
CA PRO A 57 12.30 -25.07 -5.58
C PRO A 57 10.86 -24.80 -6.01
N SER A 58 10.34 -23.62 -5.67
CA SER A 58 9.05 -23.20 -6.19
C SER A 58 9.19 -23.20 -7.71
N VAL A 59 8.42 -24.03 -8.39
CA VAL A 59 8.54 -24.31 -9.84
C VAL A 59 8.37 -23.02 -10.69
N TYR A 60 8.05 -21.88 -10.05
CA TYR A 60 7.60 -20.66 -10.71
C TYR A 60 8.44 -19.39 -10.47
N PHE A 61 9.40 -19.37 -9.51
CA PHE A 61 10.08 -18.11 -9.17
C PHE A 61 11.61 -18.25 -9.11
N PRO A 62 12.32 -17.30 -9.73
CA PRO A 62 11.89 -16.33 -10.72
C PRO A 62 11.50 -17.01 -12.06
N LEU A 63 10.51 -16.46 -12.77
CA LEU A 63 10.01 -17.03 -14.02
C LEU A 63 11.13 -17.20 -15.06
N GLY A 64 11.13 -18.34 -15.78
CA GLY A 64 11.91 -18.54 -16.98
C GLY A 64 11.42 -17.66 -18.14
N TYR A 65 12.15 -17.61 -19.25
CA TYR A 65 11.78 -16.80 -20.43
C TYR A 65 10.49 -17.31 -21.09
N LYS A 66 10.28 -18.62 -21.15
CA LYS A 66 9.09 -19.24 -21.74
C LYS A 66 7.85 -18.98 -20.91
N GLU A 67 7.96 -19.14 -19.60
CA GLU A 67 6.87 -18.91 -18.64
C GLU A 67 6.48 -17.43 -18.63
N ALA A 68 7.45 -16.51 -18.66
CA ALA A 68 7.19 -15.08 -18.72
C ALA A 68 6.46 -14.69 -20.02
N ALA A 69 6.92 -15.20 -21.17
CA ALA A 69 6.27 -14.97 -22.45
C ALA A 69 4.85 -15.54 -22.48
N TYR A 70 4.64 -16.73 -21.91
CA TYR A 70 3.33 -17.35 -21.78
C TYR A 70 2.39 -16.50 -20.90
N GLN A 71 2.86 -16.05 -19.72
CA GLN A 71 2.08 -15.19 -18.84
C GLN A 71 1.71 -13.85 -19.51
N TRP A 72 2.64 -13.27 -20.26
CA TRP A 72 2.37 -12.03 -20.99
C TRP A 72 1.28 -12.22 -22.05
N TRP A 73 1.31 -13.34 -22.77
CA TRP A 73 0.37 -13.66 -23.83
C TRP A 73 -1.02 -14.05 -23.30
N THR A 74 -1.05 -14.87 -22.24
CA THR A 74 -2.30 -15.40 -21.64
C THR A 74 -2.89 -14.49 -20.58
N SER A 75 -2.41 -13.26 -20.48
CA SER A 75 -2.70 -12.36 -19.38
C SER A 75 -4.18 -12.31 -18.99
N VAL A 76 -4.44 -12.62 -17.75
CA VAL A 76 -5.75 -12.53 -17.10
C VAL A 76 -6.12 -11.06 -16.89
N THR A 77 -7.40 -10.74 -16.83
CA THR A 77 -7.83 -9.37 -16.58
C THR A 77 -7.49 -8.93 -15.14
N PRO A 78 -7.13 -7.66 -14.93
CA PRO A 78 -6.78 -7.18 -13.59
C PRO A 78 -7.82 -7.48 -12.49
N PRO A 79 -9.14 -7.38 -12.75
CA PRO A 79 -10.16 -7.76 -11.75
C PRO A 79 -10.15 -9.24 -11.39
N MET A 80 -9.79 -10.12 -12.32
CA MET A 80 -9.73 -11.57 -12.04
C MET A 80 -8.55 -11.94 -11.15
N VAL A 81 -7.39 -11.32 -11.35
CA VAL A 81 -6.22 -11.57 -10.50
C VAL A 81 -6.40 -10.97 -9.11
N GLU A 82 -7.05 -9.81 -8.99
CA GLU A 82 -7.45 -9.24 -7.70
C GLU A 82 -8.38 -10.19 -6.95
N ARG A 83 -9.44 -10.68 -7.61
CA ARG A 83 -10.36 -11.67 -7.03
C ARG A 83 -9.63 -12.93 -6.57
N LYS A 84 -8.62 -13.41 -7.33
CA LYS A 84 -7.79 -14.54 -6.92
C LYS A 84 -7.01 -14.25 -5.63
N VAL A 85 -6.42 -13.06 -5.49
CA VAL A 85 -5.77 -12.68 -4.23
C VAL A 85 -6.79 -12.61 -3.08
N LEU A 86 -7.93 -11.99 -3.30
CA LEU A 86 -8.97 -11.87 -2.28
C LEU A 86 -9.59 -13.23 -1.89
N SER A 87 -9.52 -14.24 -2.76
CA SER A 87 -10.00 -15.59 -2.45
C SER A 87 -9.16 -16.32 -1.38
N PHE A 88 -7.95 -15.81 -1.06
CA PHE A 88 -7.15 -16.31 0.06
C PHE A 88 -7.58 -15.75 1.43
N ILE A 89 -8.55 -14.82 1.47
CA ILE A 89 -9.07 -14.30 2.74
C ILE A 89 -9.87 -15.42 3.41
N PRO A 90 -9.46 -15.87 4.60
CA PRO A 90 -10.19 -16.93 5.29
C PRO A 90 -11.59 -16.45 5.71
N THR A 91 -12.57 -17.35 5.69
CA THR A 91 -13.96 -17.13 6.15
C THR A 91 -14.80 -16.08 5.40
N LEU A 92 -14.19 -15.04 4.83
CA LEU A 92 -14.89 -14.03 4.05
C LEU A 92 -15.18 -14.50 2.63
N ARG A 93 -16.39 -14.30 2.17
CA ARG A 93 -16.82 -14.62 0.79
C ARG A 93 -17.16 -13.35 0.01
N GLU A 94 -17.07 -13.48 -1.29
CA GLU A 94 -17.65 -12.46 -2.17
C GLU A 94 -19.19 -12.47 -2.07
N ALA A 95 -19.79 -11.30 -1.97
CA ALA A 95 -21.23 -11.17 -1.81
C ALA A 95 -22.04 -11.80 -2.96
N ALA A 96 -21.49 -11.78 -4.18
CA ALA A 96 -22.11 -12.40 -5.35
C ALA A 96 -22.17 -13.93 -5.24
N ASP A 97 -21.10 -14.55 -4.72
CA ASP A 97 -21.03 -16.00 -4.54
C ASP A 97 -21.96 -16.48 -3.41
N SER A 98 -22.15 -15.65 -2.38
CA SER A 98 -23.06 -15.94 -1.26
C SER A 98 -24.52 -15.97 -1.70
N ALA A 99 -24.91 -15.16 -2.67
CA ALA A 99 -26.26 -15.15 -3.25
C ALA A 99 -26.50 -16.30 -4.23
N ALA A 100 -25.45 -16.76 -4.93
CA ALA A 100 -25.55 -17.80 -5.96
C ALA A 100 -25.58 -19.22 -5.38
N ASN A 101 -24.97 -19.47 -4.23
CA ASN A 101 -24.90 -20.78 -3.61
C ASN A 101 -24.82 -20.69 -2.07
N PRO A 102 -25.97 -20.58 -1.37
CA PRO A 102 -26.02 -20.51 0.09
C PRO A 102 -25.47 -21.78 0.78
N ASN A 103 -25.41 -22.91 0.06
CA ASN A 103 -24.97 -24.20 0.57
C ASN A 103 -23.53 -24.57 0.17
N ALA A 104 -22.78 -23.69 -0.49
CA ALA A 104 -21.38 -23.98 -0.82
C ALA A 104 -20.59 -24.20 0.48
N SER A 105 -20.07 -25.41 0.63
CA SER A 105 -19.34 -25.91 1.80
C SER A 105 -18.10 -25.05 2.10
N SER A 106 -18.23 -24.14 3.00
CA SER A 106 -17.12 -23.43 3.63
C SER A 106 -17.36 -23.42 5.12
N THR A 107 -16.31 -23.39 5.85
CA THR A 107 -16.33 -23.21 7.31
C THR A 107 -17.24 -22.01 7.62
N PRO A 108 -18.31 -22.19 8.43
CA PRO A 108 -19.16 -21.05 8.80
C PRO A 108 -18.30 -19.99 9.50
N ASP A 109 -18.53 -18.72 9.16
CA ASP A 109 -17.89 -17.62 9.86
C ASP A 109 -18.39 -17.61 11.33
N PRO A 110 -17.51 -17.84 12.31
CA PRO A 110 -17.92 -17.93 13.73
C PRO A 110 -18.44 -16.60 14.27
N LEU A 111 -18.17 -15.50 13.58
CA LEU A 111 -18.58 -14.15 13.98
C LEU A 111 -19.84 -13.66 13.29
N GLY A 112 -20.52 -14.53 12.55
CA GLY A 112 -21.68 -14.21 11.73
C GLY A 112 -21.30 -13.95 10.27
N THR A 113 -22.29 -13.81 9.40
CA THR A 113 -22.06 -13.70 7.96
C THR A 113 -21.40 -12.40 7.59
N ARG A 114 -20.08 -12.43 7.34
CA ARG A 114 -19.32 -11.31 6.79
C ARG A 114 -19.03 -11.58 5.31
N VAL A 115 -19.12 -10.54 4.51
CA VAL A 115 -18.86 -10.61 3.06
C VAL A 115 -17.95 -9.47 2.63
N TRP A 116 -17.18 -9.71 1.57
CA TRP A 116 -16.55 -8.63 0.86
C TRP A 116 -17.28 -8.37 -0.46
N ARG A 117 -17.29 -7.12 -0.85
CA ARG A 117 -17.97 -6.64 -2.04
C ARG A 117 -17.07 -5.71 -2.83
N ARG A 118 -16.79 -6.03 -4.07
CA ARG A 118 -16.02 -5.17 -4.97
C ARG A 118 -16.94 -4.24 -5.75
N THR A 119 -16.60 -2.97 -5.82
CA THR A 119 -17.37 -1.95 -6.55
C THR A 119 -16.47 -0.96 -7.26
N MET A 120 -16.82 -0.57 -8.48
CA MET A 120 -16.24 0.58 -9.17
C MET A 120 -17.10 1.81 -8.88
N VAL A 121 -16.65 2.67 -7.98
CA VAL A 121 -17.38 3.89 -7.58
C VAL A 121 -17.10 4.99 -8.57
N GLN A 122 -18.10 5.33 -9.38
CA GLN A 122 -17.97 6.38 -10.39
C GLN A 122 -17.81 7.75 -9.73
N LEU A 123 -16.82 8.51 -10.17
CA LEU A 123 -16.59 9.88 -9.77
C LEU A 123 -17.05 10.86 -10.87
N SER A 124 -17.12 12.13 -10.53
CA SER A 124 -17.42 13.19 -11.49
C SER A 124 -16.33 13.30 -12.56
N GLY A 125 -16.73 13.63 -13.77
CA GLY A 125 -15.81 13.72 -14.91
C GLY A 125 -15.66 12.42 -15.70
N LYS A 126 -14.96 12.51 -16.82
CA LYS A 126 -14.83 11.41 -17.78
C LYS A 126 -13.78 10.39 -17.31
N ASN A 127 -14.14 9.11 -17.30
CA ASN A 127 -13.25 7.99 -16.95
C ASN A 127 -12.62 8.12 -15.54
N ARG A 128 -13.37 8.60 -14.55
CA ARG A 128 -12.94 8.68 -13.16
C ARG A 128 -13.78 7.75 -12.30
N ALA A 129 -13.16 6.73 -11.73
CA ALA A 129 -13.79 5.79 -10.81
C ALA A 129 -12.73 5.19 -9.88
N LEU A 130 -13.09 4.95 -8.63
CA LEU A 130 -12.25 4.24 -7.68
C LEU A 130 -12.70 2.79 -7.56
N ASN A 131 -11.75 1.86 -7.62
CA ASN A 131 -11.96 0.48 -7.24
C ASN A 131 -11.97 0.38 -5.72
N GLU A 132 -12.98 -0.25 -5.19
CA GLU A 132 -13.19 -0.42 -3.76
C GLU A 132 -13.50 -1.87 -3.44
N VAL A 133 -12.97 -2.36 -2.33
CA VAL A 133 -13.44 -3.56 -1.65
C VAL A 133 -13.99 -3.14 -0.29
N CYS A 134 -15.27 -3.40 -0.08
CA CYS A 134 -15.96 -3.18 1.19
C CYS A 134 -16.11 -4.51 1.90
N VAL A 135 -15.73 -4.58 3.17
CA VAL A 135 -16.01 -5.70 4.07
C VAL A 135 -17.04 -5.26 5.09
N GLU A 136 -18.13 -6.01 5.18
CA GLU A 136 -19.24 -5.72 6.09
C GLU A 136 -19.84 -7.01 6.65
N LYS A 137 -20.42 -6.94 7.83
CA LYS A 137 -21.23 -8.00 8.41
C LYS A 137 -22.70 -7.75 8.06
N ILE A 138 -23.35 -8.78 7.48
CA ILE A 138 -24.74 -8.67 7.05
C ILE A 138 -25.65 -8.56 8.28
N GLY A 139 -26.50 -7.53 8.27
CA GLY A 139 -27.45 -7.26 9.35
C GLY A 139 -26.92 -6.41 10.49
N ASP A 140 -25.63 -6.13 10.55
CA ASP A 140 -25.06 -5.22 11.56
C ASP A 140 -25.27 -3.75 11.17
N LYS A 141 -25.56 -2.91 12.17
CA LYS A 141 -25.52 -1.46 12.01
C LYS A 141 -24.05 -1.01 12.00
N THR A 142 -23.67 -0.24 10.99
CA THR A 142 -22.33 0.37 10.96
C THR A 142 -22.24 1.48 12.03
N GLU A 143 -21.30 1.33 12.95
CA GLU A 143 -20.98 2.32 13.99
C GLU A 143 -19.70 3.07 13.63
N GLU A 144 -18.69 2.34 13.13
CA GLU A 144 -17.40 2.89 12.76
C GLU A 144 -17.00 2.47 11.34
N THR A 145 -16.27 3.35 10.68
CA THR A 145 -15.75 3.12 9.33
C THR A 145 -14.23 3.25 9.33
N LEU A 146 -13.56 2.23 8.78
CA LEU A 146 -12.13 2.25 8.49
C LEU A 146 -11.93 2.31 6.97
N VAL A 147 -11.13 3.26 6.50
CA VAL A 147 -10.71 3.37 5.10
C VAL A 147 -9.22 3.10 5.00
N VAL A 148 -8.83 2.20 4.11
CA VAL A 148 -7.44 1.79 3.88
C VAL A 148 -7.00 2.17 2.48
N VAL A 149 -5.85 2.87 2.38
CA VAL A 149 -5.27 3.35 1.13
C VAL A 149 -3.84 2.83 0.97
N HIS A 150 -3.55 2.26 -0.19
CA HIS A 150 -2.25 1.64 -0.50
C HIS A 150 -1.16 2.66 -0.88
N GLY A 151 0.10 2.19 -0.98
CA GLY A 151 1.27 2.93 -1.44
C GLY A 151 1.46 2.94 -2.97
N TYR A 152 2.56 3.54 -3.41
CA TYR A 152 2.95 3.55 -4.83
C TYR A 152 3.20 2.14 -5.36
N GLY A 153 2.74 1.86 -6.58
CA GLY A 153 2.93 0.55 -7.20
C GLY A 153 2.15 -0.60 -6.56
N ALA A 154 1.32 -0.32 -5.58
CA ALA A 154 0.49 -1.31 -4.90
C ALA A 154 -0.98 -1.20 -5.34
N GLY A 155 -1.83 -1.95 -4.67
CA GLY A 155 -3.28 -1.93 -4.80
C GLY A 155 -3.92 -2.59 -3.58
N LEU A 156 -5.23 -2.45 -3.45
CA LEU A 156 -6.00 -2.93 -2.28
C LEU A 156 -5.83 -4.43 -1.99
N GLY A 157 -5.54 -5.23 -3.02
CA GLY A 157 -5.33 -6.67 -2.86
C GLY A 157 -4.14 -7.02 -1.97
N PHE A 158 -3.15 -6.14 -1.81
CA PHE A 158 -2.03 -6.39 -0.89
C PHE A 158 -2.46 -6.46 0.59
N PHE A 159 -3.62 -5.88 0.95
CA PHE A 159 -4.17 -5.95 2.30
C PHE A 159 -5.01 -7.23 2.59
N TYR A 160 -4.97 -8.23 1.71
CA TYR A 160 -5.82 -9.43 1.85
C TYR A 160 -5.67 -10.15 3.19
N LYS A 161 -4.50 -10.12 3.84
CA LYS A 161 -4.29 -10.71 5.19
C LYS A 161 -4.86 -9.88 6.33
N ASN A 162 -5.30 -8.67 6.05
CA ASN A 162 -5.73 -7.71 7.06
C ASN A 162 -7.25 -7.52 7.09
N LEU A 163 -7.91 -7.72 5.94
CA LEU A 163 -9.34 -7.41 5.81
C LEU A 163 -10.22 -8.23 6.76
N GLU A 164 -9.97 -9.54 6.87
CA GLU A 164 -10.74 -10.43 7.74
C GLU A 164 -10.48 -10.15 9.23
N PRO A 165 -9.23 -10.17 9.73
CA PRO A 165 -8.96 -9.99 11.15
C PRO A 165 -9.48 -8.65 11.68
N ILE A 166 -9.27 -7.58 10.94
CA ILE A 166 -9.68 -6.22 11.37
C ILE A 166 -11.20 -6.12 11.50
N THR A 167 -11.96 -6.79 10.61
CA THR A 167 -13.43 -6.71 10.60
C THR A 167 -14.11 -7.72 11.53
N ARG A 168 -13.37 -8.33 12.46
CA ARG A 168 -13.96 -9.22 13.49
C ARG A 168 -14.83 -8.47 14.48
N ARG A 169 -14.54 -7.18 14.68
CA ARG A 169 -15.32 -6.34 15.58
C ARG A 169 -16.71 -6.03 15.00
N PRO A 170 -17.82 -6.30 15.74
CA PRO A 170 -19.15 -5.89 15.33
C PRO A 170 -19.26 -4.38 15.16
N GLY A 171 -20.09 -3.93 14.22
CA GLY A 171 -20.29 -2.50 13.95
C GLY A 171 -19.17 -1.85 13.10
N LEU A 172 -18.07 -2.55 12.80
CA LEU A 172 -17.00 -2.03 11.96
C LEU A 172 -17.25 -2.35 10.49
N LYS A 173 -17.24 -1.31 9.66
CA LYS A 173 -17.22 -1.40 8.21
C LYS A 173 -15.87 -0.96 7.66
N LEU A 174 -15.25 -1.80 6.83
CA LEU A 174 -13.94 -1.52 6.23
C LEU A 174 -14.07 -1.30 4.73
N TYR A 175 -13.41 -0.27 4.24
CA TYR A 175 -13.19 -0.01 2.83
C TYR A 175 -11.71 0.00 2.51
N ALA A 176 -11.27 -0.88 1.60
CA ALA A 176 -9.96 -0.79 0.98
C ALA A 176 -10.11 -0.18 -0.42
N LEU A 177 -9.32 0.84 -0.74
CA LEU A 177 -9.44 1.63 -1.96
C LEU A 177 -8.17 1.55 -2.79
N ASP A 178 -8.35 1.44 -4.10
CA ASP A 178 -7.29 1.77 -5.05
C ASP A 178 -7.34 3.27 -5.36
N MET A 179 -6.20 3.95 -5.23
CA MET A 179 -6.09 5.37 -5.56
C MET A 179 -6.38 5.61 -7.05
N LEU A 180 -6.92 6.78 -7.38
CA LEU A 180 -7.20 7.15 -8.76
C LEU A 180 -5.94 7.00 -9.63
N GLY A 181 -6.08 6.34 -10.78
CA GLY A 181 -4.96 6.11 -11.68
C GLY A 181 -3.96 5.02 -11.24
N MET A 182 -4.24 4.32 -10.13
CA MET A 182 -3.43 3.21 -9.58
C MET A 182 -4.30 1.97 -9.33
N GLY A 183 -3.67 0.85 -8.98
CA GLY A 183 -4.37 -0.42 -8.76
C GLY A 183 -5.32 -0.77 -9.91
N ASN A 184 -6.54 -1.14 -9.60
CA ASN A 184 -7.62 -1.39 -10.54
C ASN A 184 -8.61 -0.21 -10.70
N SER A 185 -8.30 0.95 -10.10
CA SER A 185 -9.05 2.18 -10.35
C SER A 185 -8.91 2.65 -11.81
N SER A 186 -9.84 3.47 -12.25
CA SER A 186 -9.79 4.04 -13.60
C SER A 186 -8.53 4.88 -13.80
N ARG A 187 -8.06 4.96 -15.05
CA ARG A 187 -6.79 5.59 -15.41
C ARG A 187 -7.01 6.80 -16.35
N PRO A 188 -7.60 7.90 -15.86
CA PRO A 188 -7.65 9.14 -16.62
C PRO A 188 -6.23 9.66 -16.86
N ALA A 189 -6.06 10.53 -17.87
CA ALA A 189 -4.76 11.13 -18.13
C ALA A 189 -4.37 12.04 -16.97
N PHE A 190 -3.22 11.75 -16.34
CA PHE A 190 -2.63 12.63 -15.34
C PHE A 190 -2.01 13.84 -16.03
N ARG A 191 -2.36 15.03 -15.59
CA ARG A 191 -1.85 16.29 -16.12
C ARG A 191 -1.71 17.29 -14.99
N ILE A 192 -0.61 18.04 -15.00
CA ILE A 192 -0.36 19.17 -14.11
C ILE A 192 -0.43 20.45 -14.95
N HIS A 193 -1.12 21.44 -14.47
CA HIS A 193 -1.35 22.71 -15.16
C HIS A 193 -0.59 23.86 -14.51
N ALA A 194 -0.31 23.74 -13.22
CA ALA A 194 0.47 24.72 -12.48
C ALA A 194 1.88 24.87 -13.05
N LYS A 195 2.39 26.12 -13.04
CA LYS A 195 3.75 26.44 -13.50
C LYS A 195 4.74 26.50 -12.33
N ASP A 196 4.27 26.98 -11.20
CA ASP A 196 5.03 27.02 -9.97
C ASP A 196 5.20 25.63 -9.37
N ARG A 197 6.40 25.35 -8.86
CA ARG A 197 6.76 23.99 -8.39
C ARG A 197 5.95 23.57 -7.17
N GLU A 198 5.74 24.45 -6.23
CA GLU A 198 4.93 24.15 -5.05
C GLU A 198 3.47 23.87 -5.44
N GLN A 199 2.91 24.66 -6.33
CA GLN A 199 1.56 24.45 -6.85
C GLN A 199 1.46 23.14 -7.66
N GLN A 200 2.51 22.73 -8.36
CA GLN A 200 2.56 21.43 -9.04
C GLN A 200 2.46 20.27 -8.05
N VAL A 201 3.14 20.37 -6.90
CA VAL A 201 3.05 19.36 -5.83
C VAL A 201 1.63 19.31 -5.27
N ILE A 202 1.05 20.47 -4.96
CA ILE A 202 -0.33 20.57 -4.44
C ILE A 202 -1.32 19.98 -5.44
N GLU A 203 -1.22 20.32 -6.73
CA GLU A 203 -2.10 19.77 -7.78
C GLU A 203 -1.93 18.24 -7.92
N ALA A 204 -0.73 17.72 -7.71
CA ALA A 204 -0.48 16.29 -7.72
C ALA A 204 -1.05 15.59 -6.47
N GLU A 205 -0.97 16.21 -5.29
CA GLU A 205 -1.65 15.73 -4.07
C GLU A 205 -3.17 15.73 -4.27
N ASP A 206 -3.71 16.85 -4.78
CA ASP A 206 -5.14 17.07 -5.01
C ASP A 206 -5.75 16.05 -5.97
N TRP A 207 -5.01 15.61 -6.97
CA TRP A 207 -5.44 14.53 -7.87
C TRP A 207 -5.98 13.31 -7.12
N PHE A 208 -5.35 12.91 -6.03
CA PHE A 208 -5.72 11.75 -5.24
C PHE A 208 -6.71 12.10 -4.15
N ILE A 209 -6.43 13.17 -3.38
CA ILE A 209 -7.22 13.46 -2.17
C ILE A 209 -8.61 14.01 -2.52
N ASP A 210 -8.76 14.73 -3.63
CA ASP A 210 -10.08 15.17 -4.11
C ASP A 210 -10.92 13.99 -4.60
N ALA A 211 -10.27 12.97 -5.20
CA ALA A 211 -10.96 11.74 -5.58
C ALA A 211 -11.42 10.94 -4.34
N LEU A 212 -10.61 10.91 -3.27
CA LEU A 212 -10.97 10.29 -2.00
C LEU A 212 -12.13 11.04 -1.33
N GLU A 213 -12.12 12.37 -1.31
CA GLU A 213 -13.19 13.19 -0.75
C GLU A 213 -14.50 13.00 -1.53
N GLU A 214 -14.43 13.00 -2.86
CA GLU A 214 -15.60 12.74 -3.69
C GLU A 214 -16.17 11.34 -3.43
N TRP A 215 -15.31 10.32 -3.28
CA TRP A 215 -15.70 8.97 -2.90
C TRP A 215 -16.39 8.95 -1.53
N ARG A 216 -15.81 9.60 -0.50
CA ARG A 216 -16.38 9.68 0.85
C ARG A 216 -17.81 10.24 0.80
N ARG A 217 -17.99 11.35 0.07
CA ARG A 217 -19.30 12.00 -0.11
C ARG A 217 -20.31 11.09 -0.80
N LYS A 218 -19.89 10.35 -1.84
CA LYS A 218 -20.76 9.38 -2.52
C LYS A 218 -21.16 8.21 -1.61
N ARG A 219 -20.28 7.81 -0.71
CA ARG A 219 -20.56 6.79 0.30
C ARG A 219 -21.33 7.33 1.51
N LYS A 220 -21.57 8.65 1.57
CA LYS A 220 -22.26 9.33 2.67
C LYS A 220 -21.62 9.05 4.02
N ILE A 221 -20.28 8.97 4.04
CA ILE A 221 -19.50 8.79 5.26
C ILE A 221 -19.23 10.18 5.82
N ASP A 222 -19.69 10.44 7.04
CA ASP A 222 -19.45 11.73 7.69
C ASP A 222 -18.01 11.77 8.24
N ARG A 223 -17.70 10.85 9.15
CA ARG A 223 -16.37 10.74 9.77
C ARG A 223 -15.89 9.29 9.76
N PHE A 224 -14.57 9.10 9.63
CA PHE A 224 -13.95 7.79 9.51
C PHE A 224 -12.52 7.75 10.06
N THR A 225 -12.01 6.55 10.29
CA THR A 225 -10.59 6.31 10.50
C THR A 225 -9.91 6.09 9.16
N LEU A 226 -8.82 6.81 8.89
CA LEU A 226 -8.03 6.68 7.67
C LEU A 226 -6.69 6.00 7.96
N LEU A 227 -6.41 4.90 7.27
CA LEU A 227 -5.12 4.24 7.25
C LEU A 227 -4.49 4.43 5.88
N GLY A 228 -3.31 5.01 5.84
CA GLY A 228 -2.52 5.16 4.61
C GLY A 228 -1.16 4.48 4.72
N HIS A 229 -0.80 3.66 3.72
CA HIS A 229 0.51 3.03 3.63
C HIS A 229 1.42 3.81 2.68
N SER A 230 2.66 4.07 3.07
CA SER A 230 3.70 4.67 2.21
C SER A 230 3.23 6.00 1.58
N LEU A 231 3.14 6.10 0.23
CA LEU A 231 2.55 7.26 -0.46
C LEU A 231 1.11 7.54 0.00
N GLY A 232 0.31 6.50 0.27
CA GLY A 232 -1.02 6.66 0.84
C GLY A 232 -1.01 7.32 2.22
N GLY A 233 0.04 7.10 3.02
CA GLY A 233 0.24 7.77 4.30
C GLY A 233 0.55 9.26 4.14
N TYR A 234 1.42 9.61 3.20
CA TYR A 234 1.69 11.00 2.83
C TYR A 234 0.42 11.73 2.38
N LEU A 235 -0.34 11.09 1.48
CA LEU A 235 -1.59 11.65 0.97
C LEU A 235 -2.69 11.72 2.04
N ALA A 236 -2.69 10.82 3.02
CA ALA A 236 -3.62 10.87 4.14
C ALA A 236 -3.39 12.10 5.04
N VAL A 237 -2.13 12.53 5.22
CA VAL A 237 -1.82 13.80 5.89
C VAL A 237 -2.29 14.99 5.05
N SER A 238 -2.05 14.98 3.73
CA SER A 238 -2.53 16.03 2.83
C SER A 238 -4.06 16.11 2.83
N TYR A 239 -4.74 14.96 2.87
CA TYR A 239 -6.20 14.87 3.01
C TYR A 239 -6.69 15.50 4.33
N ALA A 240 -6.06 15.16 5.45
CA ALA A 240 -6.44 15.70 6.76
C ALA A 240 -6.32 17.23 6.83
N LEU A 241 -5.32 17.79 6.15
CA LEU A 241 -5.10 19.24 6.08
C LEU A 241 -6.09 19.95 5.16
N LYS A 242 -6.44 19.34 4.01
CA LYS A 242 -7.33 19.95 3.02
C LYS A 242 -8.81 19.78 3.37
N TYR A 243 -9.18 18.67 3.98
CA TYR A 243 -10.56 18.28 4.30
C TYR A 243 -10.75 18.05 5.80
N PRO A 244 -10.67 19.11 6.63
CA PRO A 244 -10.80 18.99 8.08
C PRO A 244 -12.20 18.55 8.52
N GLY A 245 -12.27 17.98 9.72
CA GLY A 245 -13.52 17.59 10.39
C GLY A 245 -14.01 16.17 10.03
N HIS A 246 -13.38 15.47 9.09
CA HIS A 246 -13.83 14.16 8.63
C HIS A 246 -13.07 12.96 9.23
N LEU A 247 -11.95 13.19 9.91
CA LEU A 247 -11.21 12.10 10.53
C LEU A 247 -11.56 11.93 12.01
N LYS A 248 -11.71 10.66 12.41
CA LYS A 248 -11.76 10.23 13.81
C LYS A 248 -10.38 9.81 14.32
N LYS A 249 -9.58 9.20 13.46
CA LYS A 249 -8.20 8.77 13.72
C LYS A 249 -7.43 8.70 12.41
N LEU A 250 -6.14 8.98 12.45
CA LEU A 250 -5.22 8.85 11.33
C LEU A 250 -4.14 7.82 11.65
N ILE A 251 -3.99 6.80 10.79
CA ILE A 251 -2.99 5.75 10.95
C ILE A 251 -2.07 5.77 9.74
N LEU A 252 -0.79 5.99 9.99
CA LEU A 252 0.26 6.16 8.99
C LEU A 252 1.19 4.96 9.04
N ALA A 253 1.00 4.02 8.11
CA ALA A 253 1.79 2.80 8.01
C ALA A 253 2.98 3.02 7.08
N SER A 254 4.20 3.05 7.61
CA SER A 254 5.43 3.34 6.87
C SER A 254 5.29 4.56 5.94
N PRO A 255 4.85 5.71 6.42
CA PRO A 255 4.56 6.86 5.56
C PRO A 255 5.83 7.41 4.93
N VAL A 256 5.80 7.69 3.61
CA VAL A 256 6.88 8.33 2.88
C VAL A 256 6.87 9.84 3.08
N GLY A 257 8.04 10.50 2.93
CA GLY A 257 8.13 11.95 2.86
C GLY A 257 7.84 12.68 4.17
N ILE A 258 8.08 12.04 5.30
CA ILE A 258 7.95 12.68 6.61
C ILE A 258 9.08 13.67 6.87
N PRO A 259 10.38 13.28 6.87
CA PRO A 259 11.46 14.21 7.17
C PRO A 259 11.73 15.17 6.00
N GLU A 260 12.38 16.28 6.30
CA GLU A 260 13.00 17.11 5.27
C GLU A 260 14.11 16.36 4.56
N ASP A 261 14.32 16.68 3.30
CA ASP A 261 15.49 16.21 2.57
C ASP A 261 16.74 16.88 3.15
N PRO A 262 17.67 16.12 3.78
CA PRO A 262 18.88 16.70 4.36
C PRO A 262 19.82 17.28 3.31
N TYR A 263 19.55 17.06 2.03
CA TYR A 263 20.34 17.53 0.90
C TYR A 263 19.67 18.69 0.14
N ALA A 264 18.41 19.05 0.48
CA ALA A 264 17.66 20.14 -0.16
C ALA A 264 18.14 21.55 0.23
N VAL A 265 19.06 21.67 1.18
CA VAL A 265 19.52 22.96 1.72
C VAL A 265 20.36 23.78 0.73
N ASN A 266 20.71 23.23 -0.44
CA ASN A 266 21.36 23.96 -1.51
C ASN A 266 20.59 23.79 -2.82
N ALA A 267 20.10 24.88 -3.35
CA ALA A 267 19.22 25.00 -4.53
C ALA A 267 19.75 24.44 -5.87
N SER A 268 20.92 23.86 -5.90
CA SER A 268 21.47 23.08 -7.02
C SER A 268 21.61 21.63 -6.59
N MET A 269 20.53 20.91 -6.70
CA MET A 269 20.31 19.55 -6.24
C MET A 269 21.39 18.54 -6.62
N PRO A 270 22.11 17.94 -5.67
CA PRO A 270 22.60 16.59 -5.83
C PRO A 270 21.60 15.58 -5.24
N GLU A 271 21.24 14.61 -6.02
CA GLU A 271 20.24 13.60 -5.74
C GLU A 271 20.85 12.32 -5.11
N PRO A 272 20.05 11.50 -4.38
CA PRO A 272 20.53 10.28 -3.71
C PRO A 272 21.02 9.21 -4.68
N ASP A 273 22.07 8.48 -4.28
CA ASP A 273 22.74 7.42 -5.06
C ASP A 273 21.90 6.18 -5.37
N GLU A 274 20.79 6.00 -4.67
CA GLU A 274 19.93 4.84 -4.84
C GLU A 274 18.50 5.29 -5.11
N SER A 275 17.93 4.85 -6.22
CA SER A 275 16.54 5.14 -6.55
C SER A 275 15.63 4.49 -5.51
N THR A 276 14.57 5.19 -5.12
CA THR A 276 13.52 4.71 -4.20
C THR A 276 13.03 3.31 -4.55
N LEU A 277 12.93 3.02 -5.85
CA LEU A 277 12.56 1.71 -6.36
C LEU A 277 13.69 0.68 -6.20
N ALA A 278 14.96 1.07 -6.38
CA ALA A 278 16.07 0.17 -6.11
C ALA A 278 16.15 -0.15 -4.62
N ASN A 279 15.86 0.80 -3.74
CA ASN A 279 15.80 0.58 -2.28
C ASN A 279 14.60 -0.27 -1.86
N GLU A 280 13.40 -0.01 -2.38
CA GLU A 280 12.27 -0.93 -2.22
C GLU A 280 12.61 -2.33 -2.74
N PHE A 281 13.39 -2.41 -3.83
CA PHE A 281 13.74 -3.67 -4.46
C PHE A 281 14.95 -4.39 -3.83
N THR A 282 15.84 -3.72 -3.12
CA THR A 282 17.10 -4.31 -2.61
C THR A 282 17.23 -4.34 -1.10
N GLN A 283 16.78 -3.32 -0.37
CA GLN A 283 16.98 -3.22 1.09
C GLN A 283 16.02 -4.09 1.90
N ASP A 284 14.77 -4.27 1.48
CA ASP A 284 13.80 -5.16 2.14
C ASP A 284 14.33 -6.60 2.35
N GLN A 285 15.41 -6.97 1.67
CA GLN A 285 15.91 -8.35 1.68
C GLN A 285 17.15 -8.60 2.51
N THR A 286 18.06 -7.65 2.51
CA THR A 286 19.32 -7.83 3.24
C THR A 286 19.06 -7.76 4.75
N GLN A 287 18.00 -7.06 5.15
CA GLN A 287 17.68 -6.83 6.57
C GLN A 287 16.75 -7.88 7.17
N ILE A 288 15.80 -8.45 6.41
CA ILE A 288 14.94 -9.54 6.91
C ILE A 288 15.72 -10.84 7.16
N THR A 289 16.85 -11.01 6.45
CA THR A 289 17.73 -12.20 6.61
C THR A 289 18.75 -12.05 7.73
N GLN A 290 19.04 -10.84 8.18
CA GLN A 290 19.93 -10.60 9.34
C GLN A 290 19.11 -10.43 10.63
N THR A 291 18.49 -11.51 11.06
CA THR A 291 17.81 -11.60 12.36
C THR A 291 18.84 -11.56 13.49
N GLY A 292 18.99 -10.44 14.10
CA GLY A 292 19.86 -10.27 15.27
C GLY A 292 19.54 -9.01 16.07
N HIS A 293 18.56 -9.15 16.95
CA HIS A 293 18.46 -8.48 18.25
C HIS A 293 18.08 -7.00 18.40
N ASP A 294 17.31 -6.78 19.47
CA ASP A 294 16.82 -5.53 20.09
C ASP A 294 17.83 -4.37 20.20
N THR A 295 19.12 -4.64 20.01
CA THR A 295 20.21 -3.64 20.06
C THR A 295 20.27 -2.73 18.83
N ALA A 296 19.82 -3.22 17.66
CA ALA A 296 19.87 -2.41 16.42
C ALA A 296 18.82 -1.29 16.41
N PHE A 297 17.64 -1.54 16.97
CA PHE A 297 16.59 -0.54 17.11
C PHE A 297 16.98 0.56 18.12
N ALA A 298 17.49 0.17 19.30
CA ALA A 298 17.95 1.13 20.29
C ALA A 298 19.11 2.01 19.77
N ALA A 299 20.03 1.42 18.99
CA ALA A 299 21.12 2.15 18.35
C ALA A 299 20.61 3.10 17.25
N LYS A 300 19.62 2.66 16.44
CA LYS A 300 19.00 3.48 15.40
C LYS A 300 18.17 4.62 15.99
N ALA A 301 17.41 4.36 17.05
CA ALA A 301 16.65 5.37 17.79
C ALA A 301 17.57 6.39 18.49
N ALA A 302 18.67 5.93 19.12
CA ALA A 302 19.66 6.80 19.73
C ALA A 302 20.43 7.66 18.69
N ALA A 303 20.77 7.08 17.53
CA ALA A 303 21.38 7.81 16.42
C ALA A 303 20.43 8.86 15.83
N ALA A 304 19.13 8.53 15.73
CA ALA A 304 18.09 9.44 15.27
C ALA A 304 17.86 10.61 16.24
N ALA A 305 17.80 10.32 17.56
CA ALA A 305 17.70 11.35 18.59
C ALA A 305 18.96 12.26 18.63
N ALA A 306 20.14 11.71 18.40
CA ALA A 306 21.38 12.47 18.28
C ALA A 306 21.45 13.31 16.99
N ALA A 307 20.81 12.86 15.90
CA ALA A 307 20.73 13.60 14.65
C ALA A 307 19.75 14.78 14.72
N SER A 308 18.65 14.65 15.49
CA SER A 308 17.67 15.73 15.69
C SER A 308 18.20 16.89 16.55
N SER A 309 19.26 16.67 17.31
CA SER A 309 19.90 17.68 18.17
C SER A 309 21.07 18.44 17.50
N LYS A 310 21.41 18.15 16.25
CA LYS A 310 22.53 18.81 15.55
C LYS A 310 22.06 20.08 14.84
N ALA A 311 22.77 21.17 15.14
CA ALA A 311 22.80 22.42 14.39
C ALA A 311 23.02 22.19 12.87
N PRO A 312 22.69 23.17 11.98
CA PRO A 312 22.79 23.01 10.54
C PRO A 312 24.14 22.46 10.09
N ALA A 313 24.08 21.47 9.20
CA ALA A 313 25.27 20.82 8.67
C ALA A 313 26.24 21.83 8.03
N PRO A 314 27.54 21.67 8.21
CA PRO A 314 28.52 22.58 7.60
C PRO A 314 28.51 22.47 6.08
N PRO A 315 28.84 23.54 5.33
CA PRO A 315 28.93 23.51 3.88
C PRO A 315 30.00 22.52 3.44
N GLY A 316 29.55 21.42 2.79
CA GLY A 316 30.43 20.33 2.35
C GLY A 316 29.83 18.94 2.54
N ALA A 317 28.50 18.82 2.74
CA ALA A 317 27.84 17.52 2.81
C ALA A 317 28.14 16.68 1.56
N PRO A 318 28.40 15.35 1.70
CA PRO A 318 28.79 14.51 0.59
C PRO A 318 27.71 14.50 -0.48
N LYS A 319 28.10 14.76 -1.73
CA LYS A 319 27.23 14.62 -2.89
C LYS A 319 26.82 13.16 -3.01
N ARG A 320 25.53 12.91 -3.09
CA ARG A 320 25.02 11.57 -3.38
C ARG A 320 25.33 11.23 -4.84
N PRO A 321 25.99 10.10 -5.14
CA PRO A 321 26.24 9.69 -6.50
C PRO A 321 25.01 8.97 -7.08
N ILE A 322 23.93 9.68 -7.43
CA ILE A 322 22.96 9.13 -8.39
C ILE A 322 23.50 9.39 -9.79
N PRO A 323 23.56 8.37 -10.66
CA PRO A 323 23.90 8.58 -12.05
C PRO A 323 23.00 9.64 -12.69
N SER A 324 23.57 10.65 -13.31
CA SER A 324 22.84 11.79 -13.89
C SER A 324 21.74 11.37 -14.90
N TRP A 325 21.89 10.20 -15.53
CA TRP A 325 20.86 9.65 -16.42
C TRP A 325 19.60 9.18 -15.67
N LEU A 326 19.72 8.69 -14.42
CA LEU A 326 18.58 8.34 -13.58
C LEU A 326 17.83 9.58 -13.13
N VAL A 327 18.55 10.64 -12.76
CA VAL A 327 17.97 11.95 -12.45
C VAL A 327 17.20 12.47 -13.64
N TRP A 328 17.81 12.44 -14.82
CA TRP A 328 17.15 12.85 -16.06
C TRP A 328 15.87 12.05 -16.35
N LEU A 329 15.88 10.73 -16.16
CA LEU A 329 14.68 9.90 -16.30
C LEU A 329 13.58 10.28 -15.31
N TRP A 330 13.97 10.60 -14.07
CA TRP A 330 13.03 11.06 -13.05
C TRP A 330 12.42 12.42 -13.41
N ASP A 331 13.25 13.38 -13.78
CA ASP A 331 12.80 14.73 -14.20
C ASP A 331 11.99 14.70 -15.50
N ALA A 332 12.31 13.77 -16.39
CA ALA A 332 11.49 13.46 -17.57
C ALA A 332 10.19 12.70 -17.24
N ASN A 333 9.93 12.45 -15.96
CA ASN A 333 8.76 11.71 -15.45
C ASN A 333 8.57 10.34 -16.11
N VAL A 334 9.69 9.62 -16.37
CA VAL A 334 9.67 8.26 -16.89
C VAL A 334 9.37 7.31 -15.76
N SER A 335 8.13 6.82 -15.67
CA SER A 335 7.73 5.85 -14.67
C SER A 335 8.47 4.52 -14.85
N PRO A 336 8.94 3.87 -13.76
CA PRO A 336 9.50 2.52 -13.80
C PRO A 336 8.56 1.49 -14.43
N PHE A 337 7.25 1.67 -14.25
CA PHE A 337 6.26 0.80 -14.89
C PHE A 337 6.19 1.00 -16.41
N SER A 338 6.59 2.18 -16.92
CA SER A 338 6.76 2.39 -18.35
C SER A 338 7.84 1.47 -18.93
N ILE A 339 8.93 1.26 -18.20
CA ILE A 339 9.99 0.34 -18.60
C ILE A 339 9.43 -1.10 -18.66
N ILE A 340 8.70 -1.53 -17.63
CA ILE A 340 8.07 -2.87 -17.61
C ILE A 340 7.11 -3.04 -18.79
N ARG A 341 6.32 -2.01 -19.12
CA ARG A 341 5.42 -2.06 -20.29
C ARG A 341 6.18 -2.15 -21.62
N MET A 342 7.34 -1.49 -21.73
CA MET A 342 8.17 -1.52 -22.94
C MET A 342 8.88 -2.85 -23.15
N THR A 343 9.16 -3.62 -22.10
CA THR A 343 9.85 -4.91 -22.19
C THR A 343 8.97 -6.05 -22.75
N GLY A 344 7.67 -5.81 -22.96
CA GLY A 344 6.75 -6.77 -23.57
C GLY A 344 6.78 -8.14 -22.89
N PRO A 345 7.09 -9.24 -23.64
CA PRO A 345 7.10 -10.60 -23.09
C PRO A 345 8.12 -10.84 -21.96
N LEU A 346 9.11 -9.96 -21.78
CA LEU A 346 10.07 -10.04 -20.69
C LEU A 346 9.57 -9.37 -19.41
N GLY A 347 8.53 -8.54 -19.49
CA GLY A 347 7.96 -7.83 -18.35
C GLY A 347 7.64 -8.71 -17.15
N PRO A 348 6.94 -9.86 -17.31
CA PRO A 348 6.67 -10.77 -16.20
C PRO A 348 7.93 -11.30 -15.52
N ARG A 349 9.02 -11.55 -16.29
CA ARG A 349 10.29 -12.00 -15.74
C ARG A 349 10.92 -10.94 -14.83
N PHE A 350 10.97 -9.69 -15.25
CA PHE A 350 11.50 -8.60 -14.41
C PHE A 350 10.69 -8.45 -13.12
N VAL A 351 9.36 -8.44 -13.23
CA VAL A 351 8.49 -8.39 -12.06
C VAL A 351 8.67 -9.61 -11.17
N SER A 352 8.86 -10.82 -11.74
CA SER A 352 9.07 -12.04 -10.95
C SER A 352 10.38 -12.03 -10.18
N GLY A 353 11.43 -11.38 -10.71
CA GLY A 353 12.67 -11.18 -9.98
C GLY A 353 12.48 -10.37 -8.69
N TRP A 354 11.60 -9.38 -8.71
CA TRP A 354 11.22 -8.61 -7.53
C TRP A 354 10.25 -9.38 -6.62
N THR A 355 9.14 -9.87 -7.14
CA THR A 355 8.10 -10.54 -6.34
C THR A 355 8.60 -11.82 -5.69
N SER A 356 9.50 -12.58 -6.33
CA SER A 356 10.10 -13.79 -5.74
C SER A 356 10.91 -13.48 -4.49
N ARG A 357 11.56 -12.33 -4.47
CA ARG A 357 12.26 -11.86 -3.30
C ARG A 357 11.29 -11.31 -2.25
N ARG A 358 10.36 -10.48 -2.66
CA ARG A 358 9.43 -9.76 -1.78
C ARG A 358 8.44 -10.68 -1.07
N PHE A 359 7.99 -11.75 -1.73
CA PHE A 359 6.96 -12.66 -1.23
C PHE A 359 7.49 -14.05 -0.87
N ASN A 360 8.81 -14.21 -0.65
CA ASN A 360 9.43 -15.49 -0.34
C ASN A 360 8.98 -16.09 1.00
N HIS A 361 8.47 -15.27 1.90
CA HIS A 361 7.94 -15.67 3.21
C HIS A 361 6.50 -16.20 3.13
N LEU A 362 5.81 -15.99 2.01
CA LEU A 362 4.42 -16.41 1.82
C LEU A 362 4.34 -17.85 1.27
N PRO A 363 3.20 -18.55 1.49
CA PRO A 363 2.91 -19.80 0.80
C PRO A 363 2.96 -19.62 -0.72
N GLY A 364 3.48 -20.64 -1.44
CA GLY A 364 3.68 -20.59 -2.89
C GLY A 364 2.47 -20.10 -3.70
N PRO A 365 1.25 -20.61 -3.48
CA PRO A 365 0.05 -20.16 -4.18
C PRO A 365 -0.30 -18.68 -3.92
N GLU A 366 -0.09 -18.18 -2.70
CA GLU A 366 -0.31 -16.76 -2.36
C GLU A 366 0.74 -15.88 -3.03
N ALA A 367 2.03 -16.27 -2.96
CA ALA A 367 3.12 -15.56 -3.61
C ALA A 367 2.91 -15.45 -5.12
N GLN A 368 2.44 -16.55 -5.76
CA GLN A 368 2.10 -16.53 -7.19
C GLN A 368 0.93 -15.60 -7.49
N ALA A 369 -0.13 -15.63 -6.69
CA ALA A 369 -1.27 -14.75 -6.90
C ALA A 369 -0.90 -13.27 -6.74
N LEU A 370 -0.04 -12.93 -5.77
CA LEU A 370 0.46 -11.58 -5.57
C LEU A 370 1.41 -11.16 -6.70
N HIS A 371 2.22 -12.09 -7.24
CA HIS A 371 3.01 -11.81 -8.45
C HIS A 371 2.11 -11.47 -9.64
N ASP A 372 1.11 -12.32 -9.91
CA ASP A 372 0.15 -12.10 -11.00
C ASP A 372 -0.55 -10.75 -10.83
N TYR A 373 -0.91 -10.40 -9.59
CA TYR A 373 -1.56 -9.14 -9.25
C TYR A 373 -0.64 -7.94 -9.47
N ALA A 374 0.58 -7.97 -8.93
CA ALA A 374 1.58 -6.92 -9.13
C ALA A 374 1.87 -6.69 -10.61
N PHE A 375 2.12 -7.76 -11.37
CA PHE A 375 2.35 -7.66 -12.82
C PHE A 375 1.12 -7.07 -13.53
N SER A 376 -0.09 -7.50 -13.14
CA SER A 376 -1.32 -6.97 -13.74
C SER A 376 -1.50 -5.47 -13.52
N ILE A 377 -1.09 -4.95 -12.36
CA ILE A 377 -1.10 -3.52 -12.04
C ILE A 377 -0.05 -2.77 -12.88
N PHE A 378 1.19 -3.26 -12.91
CA PHE A 378 2.32 -2.58 -13.56
C PHE A 378 2.18 -2.47 -15.06
N LYS A 379 1.55 -3.47 -15.71
CA LYS A 379 1.32 -3.44 -17.15
C LYS A 379 0.19 -2.53 -17.61
N GLN A 380 -0.66 -2.06 -16.69
CA GLN A 380 -1.77 -1.17 -17.06
C GLN A 380 -1.26 0.18 -17.57
N LYS A 381 -2.13 0.87 -18.32
CA LYS A 381 -1.83 2.23 -18.84
C LYS A 381 -1.40 3.16 -17.71
N GLY A 382 -0.32 3.91 -17.92
CA GLY A 382 0.15 4.92 -16.97
C GLY A 382 -0.88 6.02 -16.73
N SER A 383 -0.99 6.45 -15.48
CA SER A 383 -1.89 7.50 -15.02
C SER A 383 -1.36 8.11 -13.72
N GLY A 384 -1.93 7.78 -12.55
CA GLY A 384 -1.54 8.32 -11.24
C GLY A 384 -0.08 8.06 -10.87
N GLU A 385 0.59 7.08 -11.49
CA GLU A 385 2.02 6.82 -11.27
C GLU A 385 2.93 8.00 -11.62
N TYR A 386 2.50 8.84 -12.54
CA TYR A 386 3.27 10.03 -12.95
C TYR A 386 3.27 11.16 -11.91
N ALA A 387 2.42 11.07 -10.89
CA ALA A 387 2.42 12.02 -9.78
C ALA A 387 3.67 11.90 -8.91
N LEU A 388 4.33 10.72 -8.90
CA LEU A 388 5.44 10.44 -8.00
C LEU A 388 6.57 11.48 -8.14
N ALA A 389 6.99 11.81 -9.36
CA ALA A 389 8.06 12.78 -9.62
C ALA A 389 7.70 14.22 -9.20
N TYR A 390 6.41 14.54 -9.10
CA TYR A 390 5.96 15.83 -8.55
C TYR A 390 5.94 15.83 -7.02
N VAL A 391 5.51 14.73 -6.39
CA VAL A 391 5.38 14.63 -4.93
C VAL A 391 6.72 14.37 -4.26
N LEU A 392 7.55 13.50 -4.84
CA LEU A 392 8.82 13.07 -4.27
C LEU A 392 10.01 13.52 -5.15
N ALA A 393 11.10 13.88 -4.49
CA ALA A 393 12.42 13.89 -5.06
C ALA A 393 13.00 12.47 -5.10
N PRO A 394 13.99 12.16 -5.95
CA PRO A 394 14.72 10.92 -5.88
C PRO A 394 15.29 10.68 -4.47
N GLY A 395 15.11 9.44 -3.95
CA GLY A 395 15.45 9.11 -2.55
C GLY A 395 14.25 9.15 -1.59
N ALA A 396 13.02 9.26 -2.10
CA ALA A 396 11.76 9.23 -1.35
C ALA A 396 11.52 10.41 -0.39
N TYR A 397 12.28 11.49 -0.50
CA TYR A 397 12.01 12.72 0.23
C TYR A 397 10.87 13.50 -0.43
N ALA A 398 9.88 13.92 0.35
CA ALA A 398 8.80 14.73 -0.20
C ALA A 398 9.28 16.14 -0.56
N ARG A 399 8.81 16.66 -1.71
CA ARG A 399 9.03 18.06 -2.09
C ARG A 399 8.24 19.05 -1.20
N ARG A 400 7.18 18.55 -0.52
CA ARG A 400 6.50 19.22 0.61
C ARG A 400 6.55 18.30 1.83
N PRO A 401 7.64 18.32 2.62
CA PRO A 401 7.82 17.40 3.74
C PRO A 401 6.69 17.49 4.76
N VAL A 402 6.22 16.34 5.22
CA VAL A 402 5.12 16.28 6.19
C VAL A 402 5.52 16.94 7.51
N ILE A 403 6.78 16.79 7.92
CA ILE A 403 7.28 17.36 9.18
C ILE A 403 7.06 18.89 9.29
N ASN A 404 6.98 19.61 8.17
CA ASN A 404 6.78 21.07 8.16
C ASN A 404 5.32 21.49 8.30
N ARG A 405 4.38 20.54 8.24
CA ARG A 405 2.92 20.80 8.29
C ARG A 405 2.16 19.84 9.19
N ILE A 406 2.84 18.91 9.85
CA ILE A 406 2.17 17.88 10.67
C ILE A 406 1.50 18.46 11.92
N GLN A 407 2.03 19.54 12.48
CA GLN A 407 1.50 20.24 13.65
C GLN A 407 0.08 20.81 13.41
N ASP A 408 -0.29 21.04 12.15
CA ASP A 408 -1.58 21.60 11.74
C ASP A 408 -2.66 20.53 11.56
N VAL A 409 -2.29 19.25 11.55
CA VAL A 409 -3.23 18.14 11.39
C VAL A 409 -4.13 18.02 12.61
N GLY A 410 -5.44 18.01 12.37
CA GLY A 410 -6.45 18.02 13.43
C GLY A 410 -6.61 19.36 14.15
N ARG A 411 -6.06 20.43 13.56
CA ARG A 411 -6.13 21.81 14.12
C ARG A 411 -6.69 22.83 13.14
N GLN A 412 -7.22 22.38 12.01
CA GLN A 412 -7.72 23.23 10.96
C GLN A 412 -9.12 23.80 11.28
N PRO A 413 -9.48 25.00 10.76
CA PRO A 413 -10.85 25.48 10.79
C PRO A 413 -11.75 24.57 9.94
N ILE A 414 -12.91 24.21 10.47
CA ILE A 414 -13.90 23.39 9.76
C ILE A 414 -14.77 24.33 8.92
N PRO A 415 -14.83 24.18 7.58
CA PRO A 415 -15.72 24.98 6.74
C PRO A 415 -17.18 24.78 7.15
N SER A 416 -17.89 25.86 7.45
CA SER A 416 -19.34 25.83 7.70
C SER A 416 -20.10 26.13 6.40
N PRO A 417 -21.12 25.34 6.02
CA PRO A 417 -21.96 25.63 4.87
C PRO A 417 -22.67 26.98 4.94
N ASP A 418 -22.92 27.46 6.19
CA ASP A 418 -23.73 28.65 6.45
C ASP A 418 -22.91 29.93 6.72
N SER A 419 -21.58 29.91 6.54
CA SER A 419 -20.70 31.03 6.90
C SER A 419 -20.71 32.23 5.95
N SER A 420 -21.59 32.25 4.95
CA SER A 420 -21.80 33.45 4.12
C SER A 420 -22.64 34.49 4.85
N GLY A 421 -22.10 35.08 5.91
CA GLY A 421 -22.72 36.23 6.57
C GLY A 421 -22.87 36.22 8.09
N SER A 422 -22.34 35.22 8.81
CA SER A 422 -22.35 35.25 10.27
C SER A 422 -20.97 35.57 10.84
N ASP A 423 -20.89 36.54 11.76
CA ASP A 423 -19.69 36.85 12.55
C ASP A 423 -19.33 35.77 13.59
N ALA A 424 -19.96 34.59 13.52
CA ALA A 424 -19.64 33.49 14.42
C ALA A 424 -18.25 32.93 14.15
N PRO A 425 -17.41 32.71 15.16
CA PRO A 425 -16.08 32.13 14.98
C PRO A 425 -16.17 30.77 14.30
N ALA A 426 -15.37 30.56 13.27
CA ALA A 426 -15.33 29.28 12.56
C ALA A 426 -15.00 28.14 13.55
N LYS A 427 -15.81 27.08 13.56
CA LYS A 427 -15.55 25.89 14.37
C LYS A 427 -14.20 25.31 13.96
N LYS A 428 -13.36 24.98 14.93
CA LYS A 428 -12.02 24.44 14.72
C LYS A 428 -11.95 22.98 15.15
N GLU A 429 -11.07 22.21 14.51
CA GLU A 429 -10.78 20.86 14.99
C GLU A 429 -10.12 20.90 16.37
N THR A 430 -10.51 19.98 17.25
CA THR A 430 -9.99 19.83 18.61
C THR A 430 -9.06 18.63 18.72
N GLY A 431 -8.38 18.28 17.63
CA GLY A 431 -7.49 17.14 17.55
C GLY A 431 -8.20 15.81 17.34
N PHE A 432 -7.42 14.85 16.87
CA PHE A 432 -7.76 13.43 16.80
C PHE A 432 -6.48 12.59 16.95
N PRO A 433 -6.59 11.30 17.35
CA PRO A 433 -5.43 10.43 17.49
C PRO A 433 -4.69 10.20 16.17
N ILE A 434 -3.36 10.28 16.20
CA ILE A 434 -2.47 9.99 15.08
C ILE A 434 -1.52 8.87 15.50
N VAL A 435 -1.41 7.82 14.67
CA VAL A 435 -0.54 6.68 14.93
C VAL A 435 0.41 6.50 13.76
N PHE A 436 1.70 6.54 14.03
CA PHE A 436 2.74 6.15 13.09
C PHE A 436 3.09 4.69 13.34
N MET A 437 3.14 3.87 12.31
CA MET A 437 3.56 2.47 12.37
C MET A 437 4.73 2.26 11.41
N TYR A 438 5.84 1.71 11.89
CA TYR A 438 7.00 1.39 11.07
C TYR A 438 7.39 -0.08 11.28
N GLY A 439 7.93 -0.71 10.26
CA GLY A 439 8.57 -2.00 10.42
C GLY A 439 9.91 -1.87 11.16
N GLU A 440 10.28 -2.87 11.96
CA GLU A 440 11.58 -2.91 12.64
C GLU A 440 12.76 -2.75 11.66
N ASN A 441 12.60 -3.34 10.46
CA ASN A 441 13.57 -3.28 9.38
C ASN A 441 13.08 -2.39 8.21
N ASP A 442 12.29 -1.38 8.51
CA ASP A 442 11.81 -0.44 7.49
C ASP A 442 12.94 0.45 7.00
N TRP A 443 12.97 0.69 5.69
CA TRP A 443 13.89 1.67 5.11
C TRP A 443 13.38 3.11 5.28
N MET A 444 12.09 3.30 5.65
CA MET A 444 11.57 4.60 6.07
C MET A 444 12.21 5.03 7.39
N ASP A 445 12.51 6.33 7.46
CA ASP A 445 13.16 6.90 8.64
C ASP A 445 12.17 7.04 9.82
N VAL A 446 12.31 6.15 10.80
CA VAL A 446 11.56 6.20 12.07
C VAL A 446 11.81 7.51 12.82
N ALA A 447 12.99 8.13 12.66
CA ALA A 447 13.29 9.41 13.30
C ALA A 447 12.34 10.51 12.85
N GLY A 448 11.90 10.51 11.59
CA GLY A 448 10.87 11.41 11.10
C GLY A 448 9.55 11.23 11.84
N GLY A 449 9.17 9.98 12.13
CA GLY A 449 7.98 9.66 12.94
C GLY A 449 8.07 10.17 14.38
N LEU A 450 9.21 9.95 15.04
CA LEU A 450 9.48 10.43 16.40
C LEU A 450 9.53 11.97 16.47
N ALA A 451 10.16 12.64 15.51
CA ALA A 451 10.17 14.10 15.42
C ALA A 451 8.75 14.66 15.18
N SER A 452 7.92 13.94 14.39
CA SER A 452 6.51 14.30 14.19
C SER A 452 5.70 14.13 15.46
N GLU A 453 5.95 13.08 16.23
CA GLU A 453 5.32 12.85 17.54
C GLU A 453 5.61 14.01 18.50
N GLU A 454 6.86 14.45 18.58
CA GLU A 454 7.27 15.60 19.42
C GLU A 454 6.59 16.90 18.98
N LYS A 455 6.57 17.20 17.67
CA LYS A 455 5.87 18.37 17.12
C LYS A 455 4.37 18.36 17.42
N LEU A 456 3.72 17.22 17.27
CA LEU A 456 2.29 17.06 17.54
C LEU A 456 1.96 17.21 19.04
N LYS A 457 2.82 16.69 19.95
CA LYS A 457 2.68 16.88 21.39
C LYS A 457 2.78 18.37 21.76
N ARG A 458 3.78 19.06 21.22
CA ARG A 458 3.96 20.51 21.43
C ARG A 458 2.77 21.31 20.88
N ALA A 459 2.32 21.03 19.66
CA ALA A 459 1.17 21.69 19.07
C ALA A 459 -0.11 21.48 19.91
N ARG A 460 -0.26 20.30 20.53
CA ARG A 460 -1.36 20.02 21.46
C ARG A 460 -1.25 20.85 22.73
N GLU A 461 -0.07 20.92 23.35
CA GLU A 461 0.16 21.73 24.56
C GLU A 461 -0.11 23.22 24.30
N GLU A 462 0.36 23.76 23.18
CA GLU A 462 0.09 25.13 22.75
C GLU A 462 -1.40 25.39 22.51
N ALA A 463 -2.10 24.44 21.89
CA ALA A 463 -3.54 24.54 21.68
C ALA A 463 -4.30 24.55 23.03
N LEU A 464 -3.97 23.64 23.95
CA LEU A 464 -4.58 23.55 25.27
C LEU A 464 -4.32 24.80 26.13
N ALA A 465 -3.15 25.43 26.00
CA ALA A 465 -2.80 26.65 26.72
C ALA A 465 -3.69 27.86 26.31
N ARG A 466 -4.23 27.83 25.08
CA ARG A 466 -5.06 28.92 24.52
C ARG A 466 -6.55 28.55 24.45
N ALA A 467 -6.89 27.30 24.76
CA ALA A 467 -8.24 26.77 24.61
C ALA A 467 -9.17 27.23 25.73
N THR A 468 -10.46 27.43 25.42
CA THR A 468 -11.53 27.57 26.41
C THR A 468 -11.73 26.25 27.15
N ASP A 469 -12.50 26.28 28.26
CA ASP A 469 -12.74 25.08 29.04
C ASP A 469 -13.58 24.04 28.25
N GLU A 470 -14.48 24.49 27.38
CA GLU A 470 -15.23 23.64 26.45
C GLU A 470 -14.31 22.99 25.42
N GLU A 471 -13.39 23.76 24.84
CA GLU A 471 -12.40 23.23 23.86
C GLU A 471 -11.47 22.21 24.54
N LYS A 472 -11.04 22.43 25.79
CA LYS A 472 -10.23 21.47 26.56
C LYS A 472 -10.98 20.15 26.77
N GLN A 473 -12.28 20.20 27.07
CA GLN A 473 -13.11 19.00 27.22
C GLN A 473 -13.26 18.22 25.90
N MET A 474 -13.27 18.93 24.79
CA MET A 474 -13.39 18.33 23.45
C MET A 474 -12.06 17.87 22.87
N GLU A 475 -10.92 18.23 23.47
CA GLU A 475 -9.58 17.87 22.99
C GLU A 475 -9.39 16.35 22.94
N ASN A 476 -9.06 15.83 21.78
CA ASN A 476 -8.89 14.40 21.53
C ASN A 476 -7.58 14.06 20.81
N GLY A 477 -6.69 15.03 20.66
CA GLY A 477 -5.41 14.83 20.02
C GLY A 477 -4.50 13.93 20.85
N SER A 478 -3.97 12.90 20.23
CA SER A 478 -2.91 12.07 20.78
C SER A 478 -2.01 11.59 19.66
N VAL A 479 -0.79 11.19 19.99
CA VAL A 479 0.14 10.69 18.99
C VAL A 479 0.99 9.59 19.60
N LYS A 480 1.30 8.57 18.81
CA LYS A 480 2.23 7.50 19.17
C LYS A 480 2.92 6.91 17.96
N VAL A 481 4.11 6.38 18.18
CA VAL A 481 4.89 5.60 17.21
C VAL A 481 4.87 4.14 17.65
N VAL A 482 4.54 3.23 16.73
CA VAL A 482 4.48 1.78 16.94
C VAL A 482 5.47 1.11 15.99
N ILE A 483 6.30 0.23 16.51
CA ILE A 483 7.22 -0.58 15.71
C ILE A 483 6.66 -1.98 15.57
N VAL A 484 6.52 -2.43 14.32
CA VAL A 484 6.08 -3.78 13.97
C VAL A 484 7.31 -4.68 13.87
N PRO A 485 7.49 -5.63 14.79
CA PRO A 485 8.69 -6.48 14.82
C PRO A 485 8.75 -7.39 13.59
N LYS A 486 9.96 -7.72 13.14
CA LYS A 486 10.24 -8.62 12.02
C LYS A 486 9.55 -8.19 10.71
N ALA A 487 9.32 -6.91 10.53
CA ALA A 487 8.67 -6.35 9.35
C ALA A 487 9.56 -5.30 8.70
N GLY A 488 9.52 -5.22 7.38
CA GLY A 488 10.06 -4.15 6.57
C GLY A 488 8.97 -3.15 6.18
N HIS A 489 9.09 -2.55 4.99
CA HIS A 489 8.19 -1.51 4.50
C HIS A 489 6.72 -1.96 4.35
N HIS A 490 6.48 -3.23 3.97
CA HIS A 490 5.12 -3.78 3.87
C HIS A 490 4.70 -4.48 5.18
N LEU A 491 4.81 -3.76 6.29
CA LEU A 491 4.58 -4.28 7.65
C LEU A 491 3.28 -5.08 7.80
N TYR A 492 2.25 -4.72 7.06
CA TYR A 492 0.94 -5.38 7.05
C TYR A 492 0.94 -6.76 6.36
N LEU A 493 1.98 -7.10 5.58
CA LEU A 493 2.21 -8.41 4.98
C LEU A 493 3.30 -9.19 5.70
N ASP A 494 4.37 -8.49 6.11
CA ASP A 494 5.56 -9.11 6.69
C ASP A 494 5.27 -9.69 8.09
N ASN A 495 4.54 -8.94 8.91
CA ASN A 495 4.03 -9.41 10.19
C ASN A 495 2.55 -9.01 10.33
N ALA A 496 1.72 -9.67 9.53
CA ALA A 496 0.29 -9.39 9.48
C ALA A 496 -0.41 -9.60 10.82
N GLU A 497 0.03 -10.56 11.63
CA GLU A 497 -0.56 -10.85 12.95
C GLU A 497 -0.39 -9.65 13.88
N PHE A 498 0.84 -9.23 14.12
CA PHE A 498 1.11 -8.07 14.99
C PHE A 498 0.43 -6.79 14.47
N PHE A 499 0.50 -6.56 13.15
CA PHE A 499 -0.12 -5.40 12.53
C PHE A 499 -1.65 -5.39 12.75
N ASN A 500 -2.30 -6.54 12.55
CA ASN A 500 -3.74 -6.66 12.75
C ASN A 500 -4.14 -6.45 14.21
N ASP A 501 -3.40 -7.02 15.16
CA ASP A 501 -3.64 -6.83 16.59
C ASP A 501 -3.48 -5.37 17.02
N ALA A 502 -2.43 -4.70 16.51
CA ALA A 502 -2.22 -3.29 16.76
C ALA A 502 -3.38 -2.45 16.20
N LEU A 503 -3.81 -2.74 14.98
CA LEU A 503 -4.89 -2.00 14.32
C LEU A 503 -6.25 -2.27 14.97
N GLN A 504 -6.52 -3.49 15.44
CA GLN A 504 -7.73 -3.79 16.22
C GLN A 504 -7.79 -2.95 17.51
N LYS A 505 -6.69 -2.85 18.25
CA LYS A 505 -6.61 -1.98 19.44
C LYS A 505 -6.89 -0.53 19.10
N GLU A 506 -6.35 -0.03 17.98
CA GLU A 506 -6.62 1.33 17.53
C GLU A 506 -8.11 1.55 17.20
N MET A 507 -8.76 0.56 16.61
CA MET A 507 -10.19 0.63 16.33
C MET A 507 -11.02 0.52 17.62
N ASP A 508 -10.61 -0.31 18.58
CA ASP A 508 -11.28 -0.38 19.90
C ASP A 508 -11.28 0.96 20.61
N ASP A 509 -10.16 1.70 20.55
CA ASP A 509 -10.06 3.05 21.07
C ASP A 509 -11.04 4.03 20.38
N VAL A 510 -11.21 3.88 19.05
CA VAL A 510 -12.18 4.70 18.28
C VAL A 510 -13.60 4.43 18.76
N PHE A 511 -13.99 3.16 18.91
CA PHE A 511 -15.32 2.78 19.41
C PHE A 511 -15.57 3.32 20.83
N ALA A 512 -14.58 3.16 21.73
CA ALA A 512 -14.70 3.65 23.10
C ALA A 512 -14.86 5.18 23.16
N THR A 513 -14.12 5.91 22.34
CA THR A 513 -14.20 7.37 22.25
C THR A 513 -15.53 7.84 21.67
N SER A 514 -16.00 7.18 20.60
CA SER A 514 -17.29 7.51 19.97
C SER A 514 -18.46 7.26 20.90
N LYS A 515 -18.42 6.17 21.68
CA LYS A 515 -19.45 5.88 22.69
C LYS A 515 -19.52 6.96 23.76
N LYS A 516 -18.38 7.33 24.35
CA LYS A 516 -18.33 8.41 25.36
C LYS A 516 -18.91 9.73 24.84
N ARG A 517 -18.67 10.07 23.57
CA ARG A 517 -19.19 11.32 22.97
C ARG A 517 -20.68 11.30 22.65
N ASN A 518 -21.26 10.12 22.48
CA ASN A 518 -22.71 9.97 22.24
C ASN A 518 -23.50 9.92 23.56
N ASP A 519 -22.84 9.59 24.67
CA ASP A 519 -23.43 9.53 26.01
C ASP A 519 -23.44 10.92 26.73
N HIS A 520 -22.74 11.91 26.15
CA HIS A 520 -22.74 13.32 26.58
C HIS A 520 -23.45 14.19 25.53
#